data_9486ce49f64ddd752ff6e69e63b5d580
#
_entry.id   9486ce49f64ddd752ff6e69e63b5d580
#
_cell.length_a   1.000
_cell.length_b   1.000
_cell.length_c   1.000
_cell.angle_alpha   90.00
_cell.angle_beta   90.00
_cell.angle_gamma   90.00
#
_symmetry.space_group_name_H-M   'P 1'
#
loop_
_entity.id
_entity.type
_entity.pdbx_description
1 polymer ?
#
loop_
_entity_poly.entity_id
_entity_poly.type
_entity_poly.pdbx_seq_one_letter_code
_entity_poly.pdbx_strand_id
1 'polypeptide(L)'
;MLVSEHIQPYELAVVFGAGASMPALPSQRQLIPDLWKALTPPYPLELPIHRLLPAGAYLRRTFPGLPARPVSFEDVAGPLEISEAEEYWFHFAGPDRRTKRLITNQSVLDALDTWLVLALNPLTVPRRPSEDGFAEHFAAGAASRVHYARLLHLLAQSGQLEQTVFLSLNYDVLLDRSLLAATKYEIDYVAEAFVDKPALRPRLRVMKLHGSLNWRCCDSCHVLVDLGYEVVWPLSRCGECGERRARPLLIRPTVVKDFRHRVWQDVWRPAGRALAGARRWLIVGYSLPLADVWMLRLLAPSMRSGGQGRRRVSIVEPDPAVVERFRLLFPHADHAAPTFDDYLASCHAAGNLV
;
A
#
# COMPACT_ATOMS: atom_id res chain seq x y z
N MET A 1 -1.83 25.66 -23.34
CA MET A 1 -0.45 26.00 -22.98
C MET A 1 0.02 24.96 -21.98
N LEU A 2 0.89 24.04 -22.40
CA LEU A 2 1.50 23.06 -21.49
C LEU A 2 2.52 23.83 -20.65
N VAL A 3 2.19 24.08 -19.40
CA VAL A 3 3.16 24.56 -18.42
C VAL A 3 4.12 23.39 -18.23
N SER A 4 5.31 23.46 -18.83
CA SER A 4 6.41 22.59 -18.50
C SER A 4 6.85 22.94 -17.09
N GLU A 5 6.26 22.32 -16.08
CA GLU A 5 6.85 22.31 -14.75
C GLU A 5 8.25 21.72 -14.90
N HIS A 6 9.27 22.57 -14.84
CA HIS A 6 10.64 22.16 -14.63
C HIS A 6 10.72 21.54 -13.23
N ILE A 7 10.35 20.25 -13.14
CA ILE A 7 10.59 19.49 -11.92
C ILE A 7 12.11 19.44 -11.78
N GLN A 8 12.64 20.13 -10.80
CA GLN A 8 14.06 20.00 -10.45
C GLN A 8 14.35 18.52 -10.16
N PRO A 9 15.45 17.98 -10.68
CA PRO A 9 15.77 16.58 -10.46
C PRO A 9 15.90 16.33 -8.95
N TYR A 10 15.22 15.31 -8.45
CA TYR A 10 15.36 14.88 -7.07
C TYR A 10 16.76 14.32 -6.81
N GLU A 11 17.31 14.59 -5.65
CA GLU A 11 18.54 13.94 -5.22
C GLU A 11 18.28 12.47 -4.83
N LEU A 12 17.13 12.20 -4.22
CA LEU A 12 16.76 10.89 -3.72
C LEU A 12 15.32 10.51 -4.08
N ALA A 13 15.14 9.28 -4.56
CA ALA A 13 13.84 8.64 -4.63
C ALA A 13 13.80 7.47 -3.63
N VAL A 14 12.86 7.48 -2.71
CA VAL A 14 12.65 6.40 -1.75
C VAL A 14 11.45 5.59 -2.18
N VAL A 15 11.63 4.28 -2.38
CA VAL A 15 10.57 3.34 -2.78
C VAL A 15 10.29 2.41 -1.62
N PHE A 16 9.06 2.42 -1.12
CA PHE A 16 8.60 1.58 -0.03
C PHE A 16 7.71 0.43 -0.53
N GLY A 17 8.05 -0.79 -0.18
CA GLY A 17 7.19 -1.95 -0.28
C GLY A 17 6.70 -2.43 1.09
N ALA A 18 5.97 -3.54 1.13
CA ALA A 18 5.30 -4.05 2.33
C ALA A 18 6.27 -4.30 3.51
N GLY A 19 7.51 -4.70 3.23
CA GLY A 19 8.54 -4.90 4.24
C GLY A 19 8.89 -3.65 5.05
N ALA A 20 8.71 -2.45 4.48
CA ALA A 20 8.94 -1.19 5.20
C ALA A 20 7.91 -0.95 6.33
N SER A 21 6.74 -1.55 6.25
CA SER A 21 5.67 -1.47 7.25
C SER A 21 5.64 -2.69 8.19
N MET A 22 6.52 -3.67 7.99
CA MET A 22 6.65 -4.81 8.87
C MET A 22 7.55 -4.49 10.08
N PRO A 23 7.31 -5.15 11.23
CA PRO A 23 6.31 -6.18 11.51
C PRO A 23 4.93 -5.61 11.89
N ALA A 24 4.72 -4.31 11.80
CA ALA A 24 3.50 -3.64 12.22
C ALA A 24 2.25 -4.10 11.50
N LEU A 25 2.41 -4.50 10.24
CA LEU A 25 1.30 -4.92 9.40
C LEU A 25 1.54 -6.33 8.87
N PRO A 26 0.46 -7.12 8.64
CA PRO A 26 0.59 -8.45 8.09
C PRO A 26 1.14 -8.41 6.66
N SER A 27 1.95 -9.40 6.33
CA SER A 27 2.34 -9.64 4.95
C SER A 27 1.13 -10.11 4.11
N GLN A 28 1.22 -9.99 2.79
CA GLN A 28 0.19 -10.49 1.88
C GLN A 28 -0.16 -11.98 2.11
N ARG A 29 0.83 -12.79 2.51
CA ARG A 29 0.65 -14.22 2.82
C ARG A 29 -0.12 -14.46 4.12
N GLN A 30 -0.14 -13.50 5.03
CA GLN A 30 -0.84 -13.59 6.32
C GLN A 30 -2.29 -13.13 6.23
N LEU A 31 -2.65 -12.30 5.25
CA LEU A 31 -3.98 -11.69 5.14
C LEU A 31 -5.12 -12.71 5.16
N ILE A 32 -5.02 -13.80 4.43
CA ILE A 32 -6.09 -14.81 4.36
C ILE A 32 -6.10 -15.75 5.59
N PRO A 33 -4.97 -16.28 6.06
CA PRO A 33 -4.91 -16.97 7.34
C PRO A 33 -5.50 -16.18 8.51
N ASP A 34 -5.18 -14.90 8.60
CA ASP A 34 -5.72 -14.02 9.66
C ASP A 34 -7.23 -13.76 9.48
N LEU A 35 -7.70 -13.58 8.23
CA LEU A 35 -9.14 -13.52 7.94
C LEU A 35 -9.86 -14.80 8.36
N TRP A 36 -9.29 -15.96 8.04
CA TRP A 36 -9.85 -17.25 8.43
C TRP A 36 -9.95 -17.37 9.95
N LYS A 37 -8.90 -17.01 10.68
CA LYS A 37 -8.88 -16.97 12.14
C LYS A 37 -9.97 -16.04 12.67
N ALA A 38 -10.10 -14.83 12.14
CA ALA A 38 -11.11 -13.86 12.53
C ALA A 38 -12.56 -14.34 12.27
N LEU A 39 -12.74 -15.21 11.30
CA LEU A 39 -14.05 -15.79 10.93
C LEU A 39 -14.32 -17.17 11.57
N THR A 40 -13.44 -17.62 12.48
CA THR A 40 -13.60 -18.84 13.26
C THR A 40 -14.05 -18.50 14.68
N PRO A 41 -15.14 -19.08 15.21
CA PRO A 41 -15.59 -18.80 16.58
C PRO A 41 -14.54 -19.20 17.64
N PRO A 42 -14.44 -18.47 18.75
CA PRO A 42 -15.24 -17.30 19.12
C PRO A 42 -14.85 -16.07 18.30
N TYR A 43 -15.87 -15.35 17.79
CA TYR A 43 -15.62 -14.15 16.99
C TYR A 43 -15.09 -12.99 17.85
N PRO A 44 -14.10 -12.21 17.37
CA PRO A 44 -13.73 -10.97 18.02
C PRO A 44 -14.93 -10.02 18.08
N LEU A 45 -15.27 -9.52 19.28
CA LEU A 45 -16.49 -8.71 19.52
C LEU A 45 -16.54 -7.41 18.71
N GLU A 46 -15.40 -6.96 18.27
CA GLU A 46 -15.19 -5.62 17.72
C GLU A 46 -15.08 -5.58 16.21
N LEU A 47 -14.98 -6.77 15.58
CA LEU A 47 -14.94 -6.84 14.12
C LEU A 47 -16.34 -6.79 13.52
N PRO A 48 -16.55 -6.10 12.39
CA PRO A 48 -17.80 -6.08 11.66
C PRO A 48 -18.01 -7.41 10.92
N ILE A 49 -18.12 -8.51 11.68
CA ILE A 49 -18.19 -9.89 11.15
C ILE A 49 -19.27 -10.03 10.05
N HIS A 50 -20.40 -9.33 10.19
CA HIS A 50 -21.47 -9.34 9.20
C HIS A 50 -21.01 -8.89 7.79
N ARG A 51 -20.00 -8.00 7.71
CA ARG A 51 -19.41 -7.56 6.44
C ARG A 51 -18.42 -8.57 5.86
N LEU A 52 -17.84 -9.42 6.70
CA LEU A 52 -16.82 -10.40 6.30
C LEU A 52 -17.42 -11.78 5.96
N LEU A 53 -18.68 -12.02 6.33
CA LEU A 53 -19.36 -13.32 6.09
C LEU A 53 -19.32 -13.79 4.62
N PRO A 54 -19.48 -12.92 3.59
CA PRO A 54 -19.37 -13.35 2.19
C PRO A 54 -18.01 -13.97 1.88
N ALA A 55 -16.92 -13.35 2.31
CA ALA A 55 -15.58 -13.90 2.14
C ALA A 55 -15.43 -15.24 2.90
N GLY A 56 -15.93 -15.33 4.12
CA GLY A 56 -15.89 -16.57 4.90
C GLY A 56 -16.66 -17.73 4.27
N ALA A 57 -17.81 -17.44 3.66
CA ALA A 57 -18.59 -18.46 2.94
C ALA A 57 -17.87 -18.93 1.68
N TYR A 58 -17.27 -18.00 0.93
CA TYR A 58 -16.47 -18.29 -0.24
C TYR A 58 -15.23 -19.15 0.12
N LEU A 59 -14.47 -18.75 1.14
CA LEU A 59 -13.28 -19.47 1.58
C LEU A 59 -13.60 -20.91 2.00
N ARG A 60 -14.65 -21.12 2.81
CA ARG A 60 -15.07 -22.47 3.24
C ARG A 60 -15.46 -23.39 2.09
N ARG A 61 -16.03 -22.83 1.04
CA ARG A 61 -16.48 -23.60 -0.11
C ARG A 61 -15.37 -23.85 -1.12
N THR A 62 -14.54 -22.86 -1.40
CA THR A 62 -13.53 -22.91 -2.46
C THR A 62 -12.21 -23.47 -1.98
N PHE A 63 -11.85 -23.23 -0.71
CA PHE A 63 -10.58 -23.63 -0.10
C PHE A 63 -10.81 -24.52 1.14
N PRO A 64 -11.36 -25.72 1.00
CA PRO A 64 -11.70 -26.57 2.16
C PRO A 64 -10.46 -27.04 2.94
N GLY A 65 -9.25 -26.87 2.37
CA GLY A 65 -7.99 -27.19 3.04
C GLY A 65 -7.49 -26.15 4.04
N LEU A 66 -8.14 -24.96 4.14
CA LEU A 66 -7.79 -23.97 5.14
C LEU A 66 -8.11 -24.45 6.57
N PRO A 67 -7.29 -24.13 7.59
CA PRO A 67 -6.04 -23.36 7.51
C PRO A 67 -4.78 -24.19 7.21
N ALA A 68 -4.87 -25.52 7.11
CA ALA A 68 -3.72 -26.40 6.96
C ALA A 68 -2.94 -26.17 5.65
N ARG A 69 -3.60 -25.66 4.62
CA ARG A 69 -2.99 -25.23 3.35
C ARG A 69 -3.25 -23.74 3.18
N PRO A 70 -2.32 -22.86 3.62
CA PRO A 70 -2.51 -21.43 3.51
C PRO A 70 -2.54 -21.00 2.04
N VAL A 71 -3.46 -20.09 1.71
CA VAL A 71 -3.59 -19.45 0.40
C VAL A 71 -3.28 -17.96 0.55
N SER A 72 -2.77 -17.34 -0.52
CA SER A 72 -2.50 -15.91 -0.54
C SER A 72 -3.79 -15.10 -0.80
N PHE A 73 -3.73 -13.80 -0.58
CA PHE A 73 -4.82 -12.91 -0.97
C PHE A 73 -5.08 -12.96 -2.50
N GLU A 74 -4.02 -13.07 -3.28
CA GLU A 74 -4.07 -13.18 -4.74
C GLU A 74 -4.79 -14.45 -5.21
N ASP A 75 -4.55 -15.60 -4.55
CA ASP A 75 -5.22 -16.87 -4.88
C ASP A 75 -6.74 -16.78 -4.65
N VAL A 76 -7.16 -15.93 -3.71
CA VAL A 76 -8.57 -15.76 -3.34
C VAL A 76 -9.25 -14.70 -4.21
N ALA A 77 -8.65 -13.52 -4.34
CA ALA A 77 -9.25 -12.37 -5.02
C ALA A 77 -9.07 -12.42 -6.55
N GLY A 78 -7.95 -12.94 -7.04
CA GLY A 78 -7.61 -12.94 -8.46
C GLY A 78 -8.67 -13.62 -9.35
N PRO A 79 -9.12 -14.84 -9.06
CA PRO A 79 -10.18 -15.49 -9.84
C PRO A 79 -11.51 -14.72 -9.84
N LEU A 80 -11.85 -14.05 -8.72
CA LEU A 80 -13.07 -13.23 -8.63
C LEU A 80 -12.97 -11.98 -9.49
N GLU A 81 -11.81 -11.31 -9.50
CA GLU A 81 -11.59 -10.13 -10.34
C GLU A 81 -11.58 -10.47 -11.83
N ILE A 82 -10.97 -11.58 -12.22
CA ILE A 82 -11.02 -12.07 -13.62
C ILE A 82 -12.46 -12.31 -14.02
N SER A 83 -13.26 -12.98 -13.18
CA SER A 83 -14.65 -13.25 -13.46
C SER A 83 -15.50 -12.00 -13.62
N GLU A 84 -15.25 -10.96 -12.80
CA GLU A 84 -15.96 -9.68 -12.92
C GLU A 84 -15.47 -8.87 -14.15
N ALA A 85 -14.18 -8.91 -14.48
CA ALA A 85 -13.61 -8.18 -15.61
C ALA A 85 -14.01 -8.75 -16.97
N GLU A 86 -14.20 -10.05 -17.07
CA GLU A 86 -14.50 -10.76 -18.33
C GLU A 86 -15.98 -11.09 -18.50
N GLU A 87 -16.84 -10.61 -17.55
CA GLU A 87 -18.28 -10.95 -17.52
C GLU A 87 -18.53 -12.48 -17.58
N TYR A 88 -17.53 -13.27 -17.20
CA TYR A 88 -17.67 -14.72 -17.13
C TYR A 88 -18.65 -15.11 -16.02
N TRP A 89 -19.65 -15.92 -16.37
CA TRP A 89 -20.75 -16.40 -15.55
C TRP A 89 -20.34 -17.37 -14.43
N PHE A 90 -19.10 -17.35 -13.96
CA PHE A 90 -18.71 -18.00 -12.71
C PHE A 90 -19.20 -17.18 -11.53
N HIS A 91 -20.52 -17.06 -11.43
CA HIS A 91 -21.09 -16.50 -10.23
C HIS A 91 -20.90 -17.50 -9.10
N PHE A 92 -20.11 -17.11 -8.12
CA PHE A 92 -20.24 -17.71 -6.81
C PHE A 92 -21.62 -17.28 -6.28
N ALA A 93 -22.65 -18.03 -6.65
CA ALA A 93 -24.01 -17.81 -6.22
C ALA A 93 -24.39 -18.96 -5.30
N GLY A 94 -24.39 -18.69 -4.03
CA GLY A 94 -24.90 -19.63 -3.03
C GLY A 94 -25.67 -18.87 -1.95
N PRO A 95 -26.81 -19.40 -1.49
CA PRO A 95 -27.48 -18.82 -0.35
C PRO A 95 -26.55 -18.93 0.86
N ASP A 96 -26.26 -17.83 1.52
CA ASP A 96 -25.79 -17.91 2.89
C ASP A 96 -26.89 -18.58 3.72
N ARG A 97 -26.61 -19.76 4.24
CA ARG A 97 -27.57 -20.55 5.01
C ARG A 97 -28.09 -19.82 6.26
N ARG A 98 -27.36 -18.82 6.74
CA ARG A 98 -27.72 -18.02 7.93
C ARG A 98 -28.56 -16.80 7.57
N THR A 99 -28.22 -16.07 6.52
CA THR A 99 -28.90 -14.81 6.15
C THR A 99 -29.89 -14.95 5.01
N LYS A 100 -29.92 -16.10 4.32
CA LYS A 100 -30.69 -16.34 3.09
C LYS A 100 -30.40 -15.35 1.96
N ARG A 101 -29.32 -14.58 2.06
CA ARG A 101 -28.88 -13.63 1.04
C ARG A 101 -28.02 -14.35 0.00
N LEU A 102 -28.15 -13.93 -1.25
CA LEU A 102 -27.30 -14.39 -2.34
C LEU A 102 -25.90 -13.78 -2.14
N ILE A 103 -24.88 -14.62 -2.13
CA ILE A 103 -23.48 -14.19 -2.12
C ILE A 103 -23.02 -14.12 -3.58
N THR A 104 -22.58 -12.95 -4.01
CA THR A 104 -22.04 -12.68 -5.34
C THR A 104 -20.54 -12.47 -5.28
N ASN A 105 -19.83 -12.56 -6.42
CA ASN A 105 -18.41 -12.22 -6.51
C ASN A 105 -18.13 -10.82 -5.94
N GLN A 106 -18.92 -9.83 -6.33
CA GLN A 106 -18.78 -8.47 -5.81
C GLN A 106 -18.92 -8.41 -4.28
N SER A 107 -19.87 -9.15 -3.70
CA SER A 107 -20.02 -9.16 -2.23
C SER A 107 -18.84 -9.81 -1.52
N VAL A 108 -18.15 -10.76 -2.15
CA VAL A 108 -16.91 -11.34 -1.64
C VAL A 108 -15.76 -10.34 -1.76
N LEU A 109 -15.63 -9.66 -2.90
CA LEU A 109 -14.61 -8.62 -3.09
C LEU A 109 -14.78 -7.46 -2.12
N ASP A 110 -16.02 -6.99 -1.88
CA ASP A 110 -16.31 -5.94 -0.88
C ASP A 110 -15.94 -6.40 0.55
N ALA A 111 -16.14 -7.69 0.84
CA ALA A 111 -15.72 -8.26 2.13
C ALA A 111 -14.18 -8.33 2.25
N LEU A 112 -13.48 -8.67 1.18
CA LEU A 112 -12.02 -8.68 1.12
C LEU A 112 -11.45 -7.26 1.24
N ASP A 113 -12.06 -6.25 0.60
CA ASP A 113 -11.68 -4.86 0.77
C ASP A 113 -11.89 -4.39 2.22
N THR A 114 -13.01 -4.80 2.84
CA THR A 114 -13.26 -4.54 4.27
C THR A 114 -12.16 -5.16 5.13
N TRP A 115 -11.74 -6.37 4.80
CA TRP A 115 -10.65 -7.03 5.51
C TRP A 115 -9.30 -6.33 5.31
N LEU A 116 -8.98 -5.87 4.10
CA LEU A 116 -7.76 -5.07 3.86
C LEU A 116 -7.73 -3.82 4.73
N VAL A 117 -8.85 -3.10 4.82
CA VAL A 117 -8.95 -1.92 5.70
C VAL A 117 -8.70 -2.29 7.16
N LEU A 118 -9.28 -3.37 7.65
CA LEU A 118 -9.10 -3.84 9.03
C LEU A 118 -7.65 -4.27 9.30
N ALA A 119 -7.11 -5.12 8.44
CA ALA A 119 -5.79 -5.71 8.64
C ALA A 119 -4.65 -4.70 8.48
N LEU A 120 -4.81 -3.72 7.58
CA LEU A 120 -3.76 -2.75 7.26
C LEU A 120 -3.94 -1.40 7.97
N ASN A 121 -4.92 -1.28 8.84
CA ASN A 121 -5.09 -0.11 9.70
C ASN A 121 -5.09 -0.49 11.19
N PRO A 122 -3.95 -0.58 11.82
CA PRO A 122 -3.82 -1.00 13.22
C PRO A 122 -4.55 -0.09 14.22
N LEU A 123 -5.02 1.09 13.79
CA LEU A 123 -5.76 2.01 14.65
C LEU A 123 -7.27 1.73 14.67
N THR A 124 -7.79 0.89 13.79
CA THR A 124 -9.22 0.55 13.75
C THR A 124 -9.59 -0.66 14.58
N VAL A 125 -8.59 -1.40 15.08
CA VAL A 125 -8.84 -2.50 15.98
C VAL A 125 -8.93 -1.95 17.41
N PRO A 126 -10.09 -2.08 18.08
CA PRO A 126 -10.30 -1.58 19.43
C PRO A 126 -9.37 -2.25 20.45
N ARG A 127 -9.00 -1.47 21.43
CA ARG A 127 -8.02 -1.77 22.45
C ARG A 127 -8.62 -2.64 23.55
N ARG A 128 -8.56 -3.96 23.46
CA ARG A 128 -8.49 -4.76 24.69
C ARG A 128 -7.22 -5.59 24.63
N PRO A 129 -6.41 -5.60 25.71
CA PRO A 129 -5.34 -6.55 25.83
C PRO A 129 -6.00 -7.93 25.89
N SER A 130 -6.05 -8.65 24.79
CA SER A 130 -6.36 -10.06 24.80
C SER A 130 -5.03 -10.80 24.89
N GLU A 131 -5.04 -11.92 25.60
CA GLU A 131 -3.90 -12.78 25.83
C GLU A 131 -3.27 -13.37 24.53
N ASP A 132 -3.79 -12.98 23.36
CA ASP A 132 -3.51 -13.57 22.04
C ASP A 132 -2.65 -12.71 21.11
N GLY A 133 -1.72 -11.89 21.59
CA GLY A 133 -0.74 -11.20 20.74
C GLY A 133 -1.23 -9.94 19.99
N PHE A 134 -2.47 -9.49 20.18
CA PHE A 134 -3.01 -8.28 19.57
C PHE A 134 -2.33 -6.99 20.07
N ALA A 135 -1.86 -7.01 21.33
CA ALA A 135 -1.06 -5.92 21.90
C ALA A 135 0.31 -5.77 21.21
N GLU A 136 0.87 -6.87 20.72
CA GLU A 136 2.14 -6.88 19.98
C GLU A 136 2.01 -6.21 18.62
N HIS A 137 0.92 -6.43 17.88
CA HIS A 137 0.66 -5.77 16.59
C HIS A 137 0.50 -4.24 16.73
N PHE A 138 -0.08 -3.78 17.82
CA PHE A 138 -0.22 -2.34 18.08
C PHE A 138 1.12 -1.70 18.47
N ALA A 139 1.90 -2.37 19.28
CA ALA A 139 3.27 -1.96 19.62
C ALA A 139 4.17 -1.96 18.38
N ALA A 140 4.02 -2.96 17.50
CA ALA A 140 4.70 -3.03 16.22
C ALA A 140 4.29 -1.88 15.28
N GLY A 141 3.02 -1.47 15.25
CA GLY A 141 2.55 -0.29 14.50
C GLY A 141 3.17 1.02 14.97
N ALA A 142 3.42 1.14 16.28
CA ALA A 142 4.19 2.24 16.84
C ALA A 142 5.67 2.19 16.38
N ALA A 143 6.28 1.00 16.35
CA ALA A 143 7.65 0.82 15.92
C ALA A 143 7.86 1.21 14.45
N SER A 144 6.99 0.78 13.53
CA SER A 144 7.11 1.16 12.11
C SER A 144 6.88 2.65 11.86
N ARG A 145 6.02 3.31 12.64
CA ARG A 145 5.92 4.77 12.62
C ARG A 145 7.22 5.44 13.07
N VAL A 146 7.90 4.85 14.04
CA VAL A 146 9.23 5.32 14.47
C VAL A 146 10.24 5.23 13.34
N HIS A 147 10.25 4.15 12.55
CA HIS A 147 11.16 4.01 11.41
C HIS A 147 10.93 5.09 10.34
N TYR A 148 9.69 5.32 9.92
CA TYR A 148 9.38 6.40 8.99
C TYR A 148 9.75 7.78 9.58
N ALA A 149 9.41 8.05 10.84
CA ALA A 149 9.74 9.30 11.50
C ALA A 149 11.26 9.50 11.62
N ARG A 150 12.03 8.44 11.92
CA ARG A 150 13.52 8.49 11.96
C ARG A 150 14.10 8.82 10.58
N LEU A 151 13.61 8.19 9.51
CA LEU A 151 14.04 8.52 8.15
C LEU A 151 13.77 9.99 7.82
N LEU A 152 12.56 10.46 8.09
CA LEU A 152 12.16 11.85 7.83
C LEU A 152 13.03 12.84 8.62
N HIS A 153 13.36 12.50 9.85
CA HIS A 153 14.25 13.30 10.69
C HIS A 153 15.67 13.35 10.12
N LEU A 154 16.26 12.22 9.72
CA LEU A 154 17.57 12.16 9.08
C LEU A 154 17.62 12.98 7.77
N LEU A 155 16.58 12.87 6.94
CA LEU A 155 16.44 13.65 5.70
C LEU A 155 16.34 15.15 5.98
N ALA A 156 15.61 15.55 7.03
CA ALA A 156 15.50 16.95 7.44
C ALA A 156 16.83 17.49 7.97
N GLN A 157 17.52 16.74 8.83
CA GLN A 157 18.83 17.13 9.37
C GLN A 157 19.90 17.28 8.29
N SER A 158 19.87 16.41 7.27
CA SER A 158 20.81 16.49 6.14
C SER A 158 20.41 17.50 5.06
N GLY A 159 19.30 18.21 5.22
CA GLY A 159 18.78 19.16 4.21
C GLY A 159 18.26 18.49 2.93
N GLN A 160 18.03 17.17 2.93
CA GLN A 160 17.63 16.41 1.76
C GLN A 160 16.12 16.18 1.66
N LEU A 161 15.34 16.52 2.68
CA LEU A 161 13.91 16.21 2.74
C LEU A 161 13.13 16.81 1.56
N GLU A 162 13.37 18.06 1.23
CA GLU A 162 12.69 18.75 0.10
C GLU A 162 13.16 18.26 -1.28
N GLN A 163 14.35 17.63 -1.33
CA GLN A 163 14.94 17.06 -2.53
C GLN A 163 14.64 15.56 -2.67
N THR A 164 13.78 15.03 -1.79
CA THR A 164 13.36 13.62 -1.76
C THR A 164 11.95 13.48 -2.27
N VAL A 165 11.74 12.48 -3.12
CA VAL A 165 10.41 12.01 -3.51
C VAL A 165 10.16 10.64 -2.90
N PHE A 166 8.94 10.44 -2.40
CA PHE A 166 8.52 9.17 -1.81
C PHE A 166 7.57 8.44 -2.74
N LEU A 167 7.89 7.19 -3.06
CA LEU A 167 7.04 6.29 -3.81
C LEU A 167 6.64 5.14 -2.88
N SER A 168 5.35 4.86 -2.77
CA SER A 168 4.87 3.80 -1.89
C SER A 168 3.97 2.82 -2.66
N LEU A 169 4.27 1.54 -2.53
CA LEU A 169 3.45 0.43 -3.01
C LEU A 169 2.47 -0.05 -1.93
N ASN A 170 2.60 0.52 -0.71
CA ASN A 170 1.79 0.15 0.44
C ASN A 170 0.47 0.92 0.45
N TYR A 171 -0.61 0.25 0.83
CA TYR A 171 -1.93 0.86 0.99
C TYR A 171 -2.06 1.62 2.31
N ASP A 172 -1.31 1.20 3.34
CA ASP A 172 -1.36 1.77 4.67
C ASP A 172 -0.99 3.26 4.69
N VAL A 173 -1.34 3.92 5.77
CA VAL A 173 -1.11 5.35 5.98
C VAL A 173 -0.01 5.63 7.02
N LEU A 174 0.91 4.68 7.23
CA LEU A 174 1.99 4.85 8.23
C LEU A 174 2.99 5.92 7.84
N LEU A 175 3.44 5.92 6.56
CA LEU A 175 4.28 6.98 6.02
C LEU A 175 3.58 8.34 6.10
N ASP A 176 2.33 8.39 5.66
CA ASP A 176 1.49 9.60 5.61
C ASP A 176 1.35 10.21 7.00
N ARG A 177 0.98 9.40 7.99
CA ARG A 177 0.88 9.82 9.39
C ARG A 177 2.21 10.27 9.99
N SER A 178 3.29 9.56 9.65
CA SER A 178 4.63 9.92 10.13
C SER A 178 5.07 11.26 9.56
N LEU A 179 4.80 11.51 8.28
CA LEU A 179 5.12 12.76 7.61
C LEU A 179 4.34 13.93 8.22
N LEU A 180 3.03 13.79 8.39
CA LEU A 180 2.18 14.82 8.99
C LEU A 180 2.52 15.10 10.46
N ALA A 181 2.95 14.07 11.23
CA ALA A 181 3.30 14.21 12.63
C ALA A 181 4.72 14.71 12.89
N ALA A 182 5.68 14.31 12.05
CA ALA A 182 7.10 14.58 12.27
C ALA A 182 7.63 15.79 11.49
N THR A 183 6.83 16.37 10.59
CA THR A 183 7.26 17.47 9.73
C THR A 183 6.25 18.63 9.70
N LYS A 184 6.69 19.76 9.17
CA LYS A 184 5.83 20.93 8.91
C LYS A 184 5.12 20.87 7.54
N TYR A 185 5.33 19.81 6.77
CA TYR A 185 4.84 19.69 5.40
C TYR A 185 3.47 19.03 5.34
N GLU A 186 2.71 19.37 4.31
CA GLU A 186 1.55 18.63 3.83
C GLU A 186 1.97 17.62 2.77
N ILE A 187 1.08 16.68 2.47
CA ILE A 187 1.33 15.67 1.43
C ILE A 187 0.75 16.16 0.10
N ASP A 188 1.58 16.07 -0.95
CA ASP A 188 1.15 16.18 -2.34
C ASP A 188 1.16 14.77 -2.96
N TYR A 189 -0.03 14.22 -3.18
CA TYR A 189 -0.18 12.91 -3.86
C TYR A 189 -0.04 12.99 -5.38
N VAL A 190 0.23 14.17 -5.93
CA VAL A 190 0.53 14.43 -7.36
C VAL A 190 -0.62 14.05 -8.32
N ALA A 191 -1.82 13.79 -7.82
CA ALA A 191 -2.94 13.41 -8.65
C ALA A 191 -3.91 14.59 -8.83
N GLU A 192 -4.05 15.09 -10.06
CA GLU A 192 -4.99 16.15 -10.43
C GLU A 192 -6.46 15.74 -10.21
N ALA A 193 -6.72 14.43 -10.11
CA ALA A 193 -8.05 13.88 -9.87
C ALA A 193 -8.61 14.17 -8.47
N PHE A 194 -7.75 14.55 -7.50
CA PHE A 194 -8.24 14.95 -6.19
C PHE A 194 -8.93 16.30 -6.21
N VAL A 195 -9.97 16.41 -5.39
CA VAL A 195 -10.57 17.72 -5.10
C VAL A 195 -9.48 18.63 -4.52
N ASP A 196 -9.23 19.74 -5.20
CA ASP A 196 -8.16 20.66 -4.81
C ASP A 196 -8.45 21.27 -3.44
N LYS A 197 -7.48 21.18 -2.56
CA LYS A 197 -7.50 21.83 -1.26
C LYS A 197 -6.41 22.90 -1.24
N PRO A 198 -6.71 24.13 -0.84
CA PRO A 198 -5.68 25.15 -0.71
C PRO A 198 -4.59 24.65 0.22
N ALA A 199 -3.33 24.71 -0.24
CA ALA A 199 -2.20 24.36 0.58
C ALA A 199 -1.98 25.44 1.64
N LEU A 200 -1.99 25.05 2.90
CA LEU A 200 -1.67 25.92 4.03
C LEU A 200 -0.18 25.87 4.39
N ARG A 201 0.53 24.86 3.92
CA ARG A 201 1.94 24.59 4.19
C ARG A 201 2.67 24.12 2.93
N PRO A 202 4.00 24.18 2.88
CA PRO A 202 4.77 23.50 1.84
C PRO A 202 4.44 22.02 1.78
N ARG A 203 4.50 21.42 0.60
CA ARG A 203 4.11 20.02 0.37
C ARG A 203 5.31 19.14 0.02
N LEU A 204 5.30 17.91 0.51
CA LEU A 204 6.20 16.84 0.07
C LEU A 204 5.46 15.84 -0.82
N ARG A 205 6.12 15.42 -1.88
CA ARG A 205 5.50 14.52 -2.86
C ARG A 205 5.55 13.07 -2.40
N VAL A 206 4.36 12.47 -2.30
CA VAL A 206 4.17 11.05 -1.96
C VAL A 206 3.32 10.39 -3.04
N MET A 207 3.90 9.50 -3.81
CA MET A 207 3.23 8.79 -4.90
C MET A 207 2.83 7.39 -4.45
N LYS A 208 1.53 7.19 -4.18
CA LYS A 208 0.96 5.90 -3.76
C LYS A 208 0.59 5.09 -4.99
N LEU A 209 1.51 4.26 -5.49
CA LEU A 209 1.39 3.58 -6.78
C LEU A 209 0.25 2.56 -6.85
N HIS A 210 -0.14 2.00 -5.73
CA HIS A 210 -1.26 1.04 -5.62
C HIS A 210 -2.48 1.64 -4.91
N GLY A 211 -2.53 2.96 -4.74
CA GLY A 211 -3.59 3.64 -4.00
C GLY A 211 -3.36 3.67 -2.51
N SER A 212 -4.38 4.08 -1.76
CA SER A 212 -4.24 4.29 -0.34
C SER A 212 -5.56 4.11 0.41
N LEU A 213 -5.49 3.65 1.64
CA LEU A 213 -6.66 3.48 2.50
C LEU A 213 -7.36 4.80 2.85
N ASN A 214 -6.69 5.94 2.71
CA ASN A 214 -7.25 7.27 2.94
C ASN A 214 -7.76 7.96 1.65
N TRP A 215 -7.69 7.31 0.50
CA TRP A 215 -8.24 7.84 -0.74
C TRP A 215 -9.69 7.40 -0.93
N ARG A 216 -10.65 8.30 -0.66
CA ARG A 216 -12.07 8.02 -0.82
C ARG A 216 -12.51 8.23 -2.26
N CYS A 217 -12.90 7.18 -2.93
CA CYS A 217 -13.56 7.21 -4.23
C CYS A 217 -15.01 6.78 -4.11
N CYS A 218 -15.92 7.46 -4.78
CA CYS A 218 -17.33 7.10 -4.83
C CYS A 218 -17.68 6.52 -6.20
N ASP A 219 -18.25 5.31 -6.23
CA ASP A 219 -18.66 4.67 -7.48
C ASP A 219 -19.85 5.36 -8.19
N SER A 220 -20.60 6.19 -7.47
CA SER A 220 -21.75 6.90 -8.05
C SER A 220 -21.40 8.25 -8.65
N CYS A 221 -20.62 9.09 -7.95
CA CYS A 221 -20.27 10.42 -8.40
C CYS A 221 -18.81 10.57 -8.85
N HIS A 222 -18.02 9.51 -8.72
CA HIS A 222 -16.59 9.44 -9.10
C HIS A 222 -15.68 10.48 -8.46
N VAL A 223 -16.14 11.15 -7.40
CA VAL A 223 -15.32 12.10 -6.66
C VAL A 223 -14.25 11.36 -5.90
N LEU A 224 -13.02 11.82 -6.03
CA LEU A 224 -11.86 11.34 -5.30
C LEU A 224 -11.42 12.37 -4.26
N VAL A 225 -11.36 11.97 -3.00
CA VAL A 225 -11.00 12.85 -1.87
C VAL A 225 -9.90 12.19 -1.05
N ASP A 226 -8.87 12.94 -0.73
CA ASP A 226 -7.90 12.60 0.29
C ASP A 226 -8.45 12.94 1.68
N LEU A 227 -8.50 11.96 2.58
CA LEU A 227 -8.94 12.11 3.96
C LEU A 227 -7.80 12.34 4.96
N GLY A 228 -6.58 12.62 4.48
CA GLY A 228 -5.41 12.83 5.32
C GLY A 228 -4.98 11.52 6.00
N TYR A 229 -5.14 11.43 7.32
CA TYR A 229 -4.80 10.23 8.10
C TYR A 229 -6.00 9.35 8.47
N GLU A 230 -7.21 9.69 8.02
CA GLU A 230 -8.39 8.84 8.20
C GLU A 230 -8.44 7.78 7.10
N VAL A 231 -8.96 6.61 7.45
CA VAL A 231 -9.16 5.54 6.47
C VAL A 231 -10.60 5.45 6.02
N VAL A 232 -10.77 5.06 4.77
CA VAL A 232 -12.09 4.90 4.14
C VAL A 232 -12.63 3.51 4.41
N TRP A 233 -13.85 3.42 4.94
CA TRP A 233 -14.56 2.17 5.05
C TRP A 233 -15.29 1.85 3.74
N PRO A 234 -15.16 0.62 3.19
CA PRO A 234 -15.92 0.21 2.02
C PRO A 234 -17.42 0.36 2.26
N LEU A 235 -18.15 0.78 1.24
CA LEU A 235 -19.60 1.05 1.28
C LEU A 235 -19.99 2.10 2.34
N SER A 236 -19.09 3.02 2.63
CA SER A 236 -19.40 4.17 3.46
C SER A 236 -20.24 5.21 2.68
N ARG A 237 -20.86 6.13 3.42
CA ARG A 237 -21.60 7.23 2.81
C ARG A 237 -20.64 8.23 2.15
N CYS A 238 -20.90 8.56 0.89
CA CYS A 238 -20.18 9.63 0.20
C CYS A 238 -20.60 11.00 0.77
N GLY A 239 -19.64 11.86 1.08
CA GLY A 239 -19.90 13.21 1.57
C GLY A 239 -20.47 14.13 0.51
N GLU A 240 -20.27 13.82 -0.78
CA GLU A 240 -20.69 14.67 -1.90
C GLU A 240 -22.10 14.33 -2.40
N CYS A 241 -22.37 13.06 -2.72
CA CYS A 241 -23.65 12.64 -3.27
C CYS A 241 -24.57 11.93 -2.27
N GLY A 242 -24.10 11.63 -1.07
CA GLY A 242 -24.87 10.95 -0.03
C GLY A 242 -25.02 9.44 -0.20
N GLU A 243 -24.65 8.86 -1.34
CA GLU A 243 -24.77 7.44 -1.63
C GLU A 243 -23.81 6.58 -0.78
N ARG A 244 -24.23 5.36 -0.44
CA ARG A 244 -23.40 4.41 0.32
C ARG A 244 -22.53 3.56 -0.61
N ARG A 245 -21.71 4.22 -1.42
CA ARG A 245 -20.84 3.61 -2.43
C ARG A 245 -19.41 4.14 -2.40
N ALA A 246 -19.04 4.82 -1.31
CA ALA A 246 -17.66 5.25 -1.13
C ALA A 246 -16.79 4.09 -0.65
N ARG A 247 -15.60 3.97 -1.20
CA ARG A 247 -14.60 2.96 -0.86
C ARG A 247 -13.18 3.51 -0.98
N PRO A 248 -12.19 2.86 -0.36
CA PRO A 248 -10.80 3.20 -0.62
C PRO A 248 -10.45 2.90 -2.09
N LEU A 249 -9.71 3.78 -2.72
CA LEU A 249 -9.21 3.55 -4.07
C LEU A 249 -7.89 2.77 -3.99
N LEU A 250 -7.96 1.50 -4.37
CA LEU A 250 -6.84 0.55 -4.29
C LEU A 250 -6.71 -0.25 -5.58
N ILE A 251 -5.48 -0.59 -5.94
CA ILE A 251 -5.18 -1.70 -6.84
C ILE A 251 -4.95 -2.92 -5.96
N ARG A 252 -5.87 -3.86 -5.92
CA ARG A 252 -5.73 -5.07 -5.08
C ARG A 252 -4.44 -5.83 -5.39
N PRO A 253 -3.87 -6.53 -4.42
CA PRO A 253 -2.64 -7.29 -4.62
C PRO A 253 -2.93 -8.61 -5.38
N THR A 254 -3.35 -8.49 -6.62
CA THR A 254 -3.71 -9.56 -7.55
C THR A 254 -2.92 -9.43 -8.85
N VAL A 255 -2.93 -10.46 -9.68
CA VAL A 255 -2.27 -10.43 -11.01
C VAL A 255 -2.96 -9.43 -11.93
N VAL A 256 -4.29 -9.39 -11.87
CA VAL A 256 -5.09 -8.43 -12.65
C VAL A 256 -5.13 -7.10 -11.93
N LYS A 257 -4.43 -6.12 -12.49
CA LYS A 257 -4.38 -4.75 -11.94
C LYS A 257 -5.40 -3.87 -12.66
N ASP A 258 -6.36 -3.30 -11.93
CA ASP A 258 -7.32 -2.36 -12.50
C ASP A 258 -6.77 -0.94 -12.55
N PHE A 259 -6.32 -0.51 -13.71
CA PHE A 259 -5.82 0.84 -13.97
C PHE A 259 -6.82 1.74 -14.71
N ARG A 260 -8.11 1.38 -14.76
CA ARG A 260 -9.12 2.17 -15.47
C ARG A 260 -9.36 3.55 -14.88
N HIS A 261 -9.19 3.73 -13.57
CA HIS A 261 -9.37 5.03 -12.94
C HIS A 261 -8.25 5.99 -13.35
N ARG A 262 -8.63 7.22 -13.74
CA ARG A 262 -7.70 8.26 -14.24
C ARG A 262 -6.53 8.55 -13.29
N VAL A 263 -6.75 8.48 -11.98
CA VAL A 263 -5.72 8.75 -10.97
C VAL A 263 -4.43 7.94 -11.19
N TRP A 264 -4.54 6.74 -11.76
CA TRP A 264 -3.35 5.90 -12.01
C TRP A 264 -2.40 6.55 -13.00
N GLN A 265 -2.92 7.21 -14.05
CA GLN A 265 -2.09 7.93 -15.01
C GLN A 265 -1.43 9.14 -14.34
N ASP A 266 -2.16 9.84 -13.46
CA ASP A 266 -1.69 11.02 -12.76
C ASP A 266 -0.59 10.67 -11.74
N VAL A 267 -0.58 9.47 -11.17
CA VAL A 267 0.43 9.01 -10.19
C VAL A 267 1.61 8.32 -10.88
N TRP A 268 1.35 7.37 -11.80
CA TRP A 268 2.41 6.55 -12.39
C TRP A 268 3.32 7.31 -13.35
N ARG A 269 2.78 8.27 -14.14
CA ARG A 269 3.61 9.08 -15.04
C ARG A 269 4.59 10.00 -14.31
N PRO A 270 4.18 10.77 -13.30
CA PRO A 270 5.12 11.52 -12.46
C PRO A 270 6.11 10.62 -11.73
N ALA A 271 5.69 9.45 -11.23
CA ALA A 271 6.58 8.49 -10.58
C ALA A 271 7.71 8.04 -11.50
N GLY A 272 7.41 7.73 -12.77
CA GLY A 272 8.42 7.41 -13.76
C GLY A 272 9.40 8.56 -14.04
N ARG A 273 8.89 9.80 -14.12
CA ARG A 273 9.74 10.99 -14.28
C ARG A 273 10.62 11.22 -13.05
N ALA A 274 10.05 11.08 -11.86
CA ALA A 274 10.78 11.26 -10.61
C ALA A 274 11.90 10.22 -10.45
N LEU A 275 11.63 8.95 -10.72
CA LEU A 275 12.65 7.91 -10.72
C LEU A 275 13.73 8.16 -11.80
N ALA A 276 13.33 8.56 -13.00
CA ALA A 276 14.29 8.86 -14.07
C ALA A 276 15.19 10.05 -13.72
N GLY A 277 14.68 11.06 -13.01
CA GLY A 277 15.42 12.26 -12.62
C GLY A 277 16.24 12.12 -11.35
N ALA A 278 15.91 11.19 -10.45
CA ALA A 278 16.61 11.04 -9.17
C ALA A 278 18.02 10.46 -9.35
N ARG A 279 18.98 11.02 -8.61
CA ARG A 279 20.38 10.57 -8.62
C ARG A 279 20.61 9.29 -7.84
N ARG A 280 19.87 9.12 -6.75
CA ARG A 280 19.94 7.96 -5.85
C ARG A 280 18.57 7.37 -5.63
N TRP A 281 18.52 6.05 -5.52
CA TRP A 281 17.32 5.33 -5.11
C TRP A 281 17.60 4.56 -3.83
N LEU A 282 16.67 4.63 -2.91
CA LEU A 282 16.61 3.80 -1.72
C LEU A 282 15.34 2.94 -1.81
N ILE A 283 15.50 1.63 -1.88
CA ILE A 283 14.40 0.68 -1.98
C ILE A 283 14.30 -0.07 -0.66
N VAL A 284 13.17 0.04 0.02
CA VAL A 284 12.97 -0.50 1.37
C VAL A 284 11.82 -1.49 1.37
N GLY A 285 12.13 -2.76 1.68
CA GLY A 285 11.14 -3.81 1.89
C GLY A 285 10.23 -4.10 0.69
N TYR A 286 10.76 -3.97 -0.53
CA TYR A 286 10.04 -4.30 -1.75
C TYR A 286 10.64 -5.54 -2.43
N SER A 287 9.88 -6.62 -2.43
CA SER A 287 10.37 -7.94 -2.90
C SER A 287 10.46 -8.08 -4.43
N LEU A 288 10.05 -7.07 -5.21
CA LEU A 288 10.04 -7.08 -6.68
C LEU A 288 9.39 -8.37 -7.23
N PRO A 289 8.13 -8.66 -6.91
CA PRO A 289 7.46 -9.87 -7.37
C PRO A 289 7.31 -9.85 -8.89
N LEU A 290 7.48 -11.00 -9.53
CA LEU A 290 7.36 -11.13 -11.00
C LEU A 290 5.96 -10.73 -11.51
N ALA A 291 4.93 -10.90 -10.69
CA ALA A 291 3.57 -10.46 -10.98
C ALA A 291 3.41 -8.93 -11.05
N ASP A 292 4.35 -8.16 -10.50
CA ASP A 292 4.31 -6.70 -10.53
C ASP A 292 4.98 -6.13 -11.79
N VAL A 293 4.47 -6.55 -12.94
CA VAL A 293 4.97 -6.17 -14.28
C VAL A 293 4.97 -4.64 -14.47
N TRP A 294 4.03 -3.95 -13.86
CA TRP A 294 3.92 -2.49 -13.95
C TRP A 294 5.09 -1.79 -13.25
N MET A 295 5.50 -2.30 -12.09
CA MET A 295 6.68 -1.75 -11.41
C MET A 295 7.97 -2.06 -12.20
N LEU A 296 8.09 -3.25 -12.77
CA LEU A 296 9.20 -3.58 -13.67
C LEU A 296 9.25 -2.62 -14.87
N ARG A 297 8.07 -2.34 -15.47
CA ARG A 297 7.94 -1.36 -16.56
C ARG A 297 8.31 0.06 -16.12
N LEU A 298 8.04 0.43 -14.88
CA LEU A 298 8.39 1.74 -14.32
C LEU A 298 9.90 1.87 -14.10
N LEU A 299 10.53 0.83 -13.54
CA LEU A 299 11.96 0.82 -13.20
C LEU A 299 12.85 0.74 -14.43
N ALA A 300 12.57 -0.14 -15.39
CA ALA A 300 13.43 -0.42 -16.53
C ALA A 300 13.76 0.80 -17.45
N PRO A 301 12.82 1.65 -17.86
CA PRO A 301 13.12 2.85 -18.64
C PRO A 301 13.90 3.89 -17.83
N SER A 302 13.63 4.00 -16.54
CA SER A 302 14.30 4.94 -15.64
C SER A 302 15.79 4.65 -15.48
N MET A 303 16.22 3.42 -15.78
CA MET A 303 17.65 3.05 -15.84
C MET A 303 18.38 3.66 -17.04
N ARG A 304 17.69 3.80 -18.18
CA ARG A 304 18.32 4.25 -19.44
C ARG A 304 18.39 5.77 -19.52
N SER A 305 17.55 6.48 -18.79
CA SER A 305 17.41 7.94 -18.86
C SER A 305 18.46 8.70 -18.03
N GLY A 306 19.30 7.99 -17.26
CA GLY A 306 20.35 8.59 -16.44
C GLY A 306 21.50 9.09 -17.31
N GLY A 307 21.51 10.40 -17.62
CA GLY A 307 22.66 11.06 -18.22
C GLY A 307 23.89 10.95 -17.35
N GLN A 308 25.02 10.69 -17.97
CA GLN A 308 26.44 10.80 -17.56
C GLN A 308 26.90 10.48 -16.11
N GLY A 309 26.07 9.97 -15.23
CA GLY A 309 26.42 9.52 -13.89
C GLY A 309 25.78 8.17 -13.54
N ARG A 310 26.59 7.27 -12.99
CA ARG A 310 26.10 5.95 -12.54
C ARG A 310 25.13 6.15 -11.38
N ARG A 311 23.81 5.91 -11.57
CA ARG A 311 22.80 6.00 -10.52
C ARG A 311 23.12 5.03 -9.41
N ARG A 312 23.10 5.48 -8.17
CA ARG A 312 23.28 4.63 -7.01
C ARG A 312 21.92 4.07 -6.59
N VAL A 313 21.83 2.74 -6.45
CA VAL A 313 20.63 2.03 -5.97
C VAL A 313 21.00 1.27 -4.71
N SER A 314 20.39 1.64 -3.59
CA SER A 314 20.57 1.00 -2.28
C SER A 314 19.32 0.20 -1.93
N ILE A 315 19.49 -1.05 -1.50
CA ILE A 315 18.41 -1.99 -1.20
C ILE A 315 18.46 -2.35 0.26
N VAL A 316 17.32 -2.24 0.92
CA VAL A 316 17.09 -2.67 2.30
C VAL A 316 16.10 -3.82 2.27
N GLU A 317 16.60 -5.05 2.43
CA GLU A 317 15.82 -6.27 2.25
C GLU A 317 16.49 -7.45 2.95
N PRO A 318 15.79 -8.24 3.78
CA PRO A 318 16.38 -9.37 4.49
C PRO A 318 16.64 -10.59 3.61
N ASP A 319 15.92 -10.78 2.51
CA ASP A 319 16.05 -11.95 1.62
C ASP A 319 17.12 -11.72 0.55
N PRO A 320 18.25 -12.44 0.60
CA PRO A 320 19.30 -12.32 -0.42
C PRO A 320 18.83 -12.64 -1.84
N ALA A 321 17.84 -13.52 -2.00
CA ALA A 321 17.29 -13.84 -3.32
C ALA A 321 16.54 -12.65 -3.94
N VAL A 322 15.95 -11.79 -3.12
CA VAL A 322 15.35 -10.54 -3.56
C VAL A 322 16.44 -9.56 -4.00
N VAL A 323 17.51 -9.43 -3.22
CA VAL A 323 18.66 -8.57 -3.57
C VAL A 323 19.24 -8.99 -4.91
N GLU A 324 19.47 -10.28 -5.15
CA GLU A 324 19.96 -10.80 -6.44
C GLU A 324 18.98 -10.50 -7.59
N ARG A 325 17.67 -10.57 -7.34
CA ARG A 325 16.65 -10.20 -8.32
C ARG A 325 16.75 -8.73 -8.73
N PHE A 326 17.04 -7.84 -7.79
CA PHE A 326 17.34 -6.45 -8.11
C PHE A 326 18.63 -6.29 -8.90
N ARG A 327 19.68 -7.07 -8.60
CA ARG A 327 20.96 -7.04 -9.33
C ARG A 327 20.85 -7.48 -10.78
N LEU A 328 19.86 -8.31 -11.12
CA LEU A 328 19.57 -8.61 -12.53
C LEU A 328 19.13 -7.38 -13.33
N LEU A 329 18.45 -6.42 -12.67
CA LEU A 329 18.04 -5.17 -13.29
C LEU A 329 19.08 -4.06 -13.08
N PHE A 330 19.73 -4.06 -11.94
CA PHE A 330 20.69 -3.05 -11.48
C PHE A 330 21.97 -3.73 -11.02
N PRO A 331 22.89 -4.10 -11.94
CA PRO A 331 24.09 -4.88 -11.59
C PRO A 331 24.97 -4.28 -10.49
N HIS A 332 24.82 -2.99 -10.23
CA HIS A 332 25.59 -2.25 -9.23
C HIS A 332 24.74 -1.83 -8.02
N ALA A 333 23.60 -2.49 -7.82
CA ALA A 333 22.79 -2.22 -6.64
C ALA A 333 23.50 -2.71 -5.37
N ASP A 334 23.57 -1.82 -4.38
CA ASP A 334 24.18 -2.11 -3.09
C ASP A 334 23.12 -2.72 -2.16
N HIS A 335 23.46 -3.79 -1.45
CA HIS A 335 22.67 -4.27 -0.33
C HIS A 335 23.06 -3.44 0.90
N ALA A 336 22.24 -2.43 1.22
CA ALA A 336 22.55 -1.44 2.24
C ALA A 336 22.35 -1.98 3.68
N ALA A 337 21.32 -2.78 3.89
CA ALA A 337 21.02 -3.41 5.17
C ALA A 337 19.97 -4.52 5.04
N PRO A 338 19.92 -5.48 5.97
CA PRO A 338 18.87 -6.50 5.98
C PRO A 338 17.51 -5.98 6.42
N THR A 339 17.47 -5.02 7.35
CA THR A 339 16.21 -4.43 7.82
C THR A 339 16.22 -2.91 7.74
N PHE A 340 15.04 -2.31 7.79
CA PHE A 340 14.92 -0.86 7.78
C PHE A 340 15.51 -0.24 9.05
N ASP A 341 15.40 -0.93 10.19
CA ASP A 341 16.01 -0.46 11.44
C ASP A 341 17.53 -0.48 11.40
N ASP A 342 18.15 -1.55 10.87
CA ASP A 342 19.61 -1.65 10.68
C ASP A 342 20.12 -0.54 9.77
N TYR A 343 19.38 -0.26 8.67
CA TYR A 343 19.72 0.84 7.77
C TYR A 343 19.70 2.19 8.48
N LEU A 344 18.64 2.48 9.23
CA LEU A 344 18.53 3.74 9.98
C LEU A 344 19.58 3.87 11.08
N ALA A 345 19.95 2.76 11.72
CA ALA A 345 21.02 2.74 12.71
C ALA A 345 22.38 3.08 12.08
N SER A 346 22.69 2.49 10.91
CA SER A 346 23.93 2.78 10.19
C SER A 346 23.99 4.23 9.69
N CYS A 347 22.89 4.77 9.17
CA CYS A 347 22.81 6.18 8.78
C CYS A 347 23.01 7.14 9.96
N HIS A 348 22.45 6.81 11.12
CA HIS A 348 22.62 7.61 12.32
C HIS A 348 24.09 7.63 12.78
N ALA A 349 24.75 6.47 12.76
CA ALA A 349 26.17 6.35 13.11
C ALA A 349 27.09 7.11 12.12
N ALA A 350 26.73 7.13 10.83
CA ALA A 350 27.47 7.84 9.79
C ALA A 350 27.18 9.35 9.72
N GLY A 351 26.14 9.82 10.41
CA GLY A 351 25.67 11.22 10.36
C GLY A 351 25.07 11.65 9.03
N ASN A 352 24.80 10.71 8.11
CA ASN A 352 24.20 10.99 6.81
C ASN A 352 23.46 9.74 6.29
N LEU A 353 22.66 9.92 5.23
CA LEU A 353 22.09 8.80 4.48
C LEU A 353 23.15 8.17 3.58
N VAL A 354 23.50 6.94 3.85
CA VAL A 354 24.52 6.17 3.13
C VAL A 354 23.98 5.68 1.79
#